data_cdaf6d95bc7a63d8adc8b5850ff018c9
#
_entry.id   cdaf6d95bc7a63d8adc8b5850ff018c9
#
_cell.length_a   1.000
_cell.length_b   1.000
_cell.length_c   1.000
_cell.angle_alpha   90.00
_cell.angle_beta   90.00
_cell.angle_gamma   90.00
#
_symmetry.space_group_name_H-M   'P 1'
#
loop_
_entity.id
_entity.type
_entity.pdbx_description
1 polymer ?
#
loop_
_entity_poly.entity_id
_entity_poly.type
_entity_poly.pdbx_seq_one_letter_code
_entity_poly.pdbx_strand_id
1 'polypeptide(L)'
;MLDLFAGSGIMGIEALSRGAAHVVAVEMVHSQAHLLLQGYKALSLEKNLTLYEKNVLTLDKEELCAEGGFDLIYADPPFKDMDYPDLRSFWQWLNPGGVAVFEAPSRNMPAWVKEASDAGTVQVRRYGESSLVIFRS
;
A
#
# COMPACT_ATOMS: atom_id res chain seq x y z
N MET A 1 -9.58 -0.55 -1.46
CA MET A 1 -8.21 -0.15 -1.10
C MET A 1 -7.28 -1.34 -1.23
N LEU A 2 -6.07 -1.13 -1.73
CA LEU A 2 -4.97 -2.10 -1.71
C LEU A 2 -3.89 -1.59 -0.74
N ASP A 3 -3.51 -2.42 0.23
CA ASP A 3 -2.44 -2.16 1.19
C ASP A 3 -1.30 -3.16 0.94
N LEU A 4 -0.18 -2.66 0.42
CA LEU A 4 0.92 -3.51 -0.07
C LEU A 4 1.87 -4.01 1.02
N PHE A 5 1.89 -3.35 2.18
CA PHE A 5 2.73 -3.72 3.34
C PHE A 5 1.89 -3.59 4.62
N ALA A 6 0.88 -4.44 4.74
CA ALA A 6 -0.22 -4.19 5.67
C ALA A 6 0.15 -4.29 7.16
N GLY A 7 1.17 -5.05 7.54
CA GLY A 7 1.59 -5.18 8.93
C GLY A 7 0.43 -5.57 9.84
N SER A 8 0.09 -4.71 10.79
CA SER A 8 -1.04 -4.91 11.71
C SER A 8 -2.42 -4.74 11.06
N GLY A 9 -2.47 -4.21 9.83
CA GLY A 9 -3.71 -3.95 9.11
C GLY A 9 -4.47 -2.68 9.51
N ILE A 10 -3.85 -1.81 10.32
CA ILE A 10 -4.51 -0.62 10.86
C ILE A 10 -4.94 0.37 9.77
N MET A 11 -4.18 0.51 8.69
CA MET A 11 -4.53 1.41 7.60
C MET A 11 -5.77 0.95 6.84
N GLY A 12 -5.92 -0.36 6.63
CA GLY A 12 -7.11 -0.93 6.03
C GLY A 12 -8.35 -0.78 6.91
N ILE A 13 -8.20 -1.01 8.22
CA ILE A 13 -9.28 -0.80 9.21
C ILE A 13 -9.71 0.68 9.21
N GLU A 14 -8.77 1.61 9.20
CA GLU A 14 -9.05 3.04 9.11
C GLU A 14 -9.78 3.39 7.81
N ALA A 15 -9.37 2.83 6.69
CA ALA A 15 -10.04 3.03 5.41
C ALA A 15 -11.49 2.53 5.44
N LEU A 16 -11.75 1.35 6.02
CA LEU A 16 -13.10 0.83 6.20
C LEU A 16 -13.95 1.74 7.10
N SER A 17 -13.38 2.25 8.18
CA SER A 17 -14.07 3.18 9.09
C SER A 17 -14.47 4.50 8.41
N ARG A 18 -13.76 4.87 7.34
CA ARG A 18 -14.00 6.08 6.53
C ARG A 18 -14.80 5.81 5.25
N GLY A 19 -15.37 4.63 5.10
CA GLY A 19 -16.30 4.30 4.02
C GLY A 19 -15.73 3.48 2.87
N ALA A 20 -14.48 2.97 2.96
CA ALA A 20 -14.01 1.98 2.00
C ALA A 20 -14.90 0.73 2.06
N ALA A 21 -15.22 0.15 0.91
CA ALA A 21 -16.08 -1.02 0.86
C ALA A 21 -15.29 -2.31 1.13
N HIS A 22 -14.04 -2.38 0.69
CA HIS A 22 -13.21 -3.57 0.77
C HIS A 22 -11.72 -3.23 0.84
N VAL A 23 -10.96 -4.04 1.55
CA VAL A 23 -9.50 -3.96 1.65
C VAL A 23 -8.88 -5.24 1.12
N VAL A 24 -7.95 -5.09 0.20
CA VAL A 24 -7.00 -6.13 -0.19
C VAL A 24 -5.69 -5.81 0.51
N ALA A 25 -5.25 -6.69 1.40
CA ALA A 25 -4.03 -6.53 2.18
C ALA A 25 -2.98 -7.56 1.77
N VAL A 26 -1.75 -7.11 1.65
CA VAL A 26 -0.59 -7.97 1.37
C VAL A 26 0.36 -7.88 2.55
N GLU A 27 0.68 -9.01 3.16
CA GLU A 27 1.60 -9.13 4.29
C GLU A 27 2.44 -10.39 4.17
N MET A 28 3.75 -10.24 4.12
CA MET A 28 4.68 -11.36 3.91
C MET A 28 4.92 -12.18 5.17
N VAL A 29 4.91 -11.54 6.34
CA VAL A 29 5.26 -12.18 7.62
C VAL A 29 4.05 -12.90 8.20
N HIS A 30 4.12 -14.23 8.30
CA HIS A 30 3.04 -15.09 8.76
C HIS A 30 2.42 -14.64 10.10
N SER A 31 3.25 -14.33 11.11
CA SER A 31 2.78 -13.87 12.42
C SER A 31 2.03 -12.54 12.34
N GLN A 32 2.48 -11.63 11.48
CA GLN A 32 1.81 -10.34 11.23
C GLN A 32 0.48 -10.54 10.51
N ALA A 33 0.45 -11.38 9.46
CA ALA A 33 -0.76 -11.72 8.73
C ALA A 33 -1.82 -12.34 9.65
N HIS A 34 -1.40 -13.21 10.56
CA HIS A 34 -2.28 -13.82 11.55
C HIS A 34 -2.88 -12.77 12.51
N LEU A 35 -2.06 -11.88 13.06
CA LEU A 35 -2.52 -10.78 13.94
C LEU A 35 -3.46 -9.82 13.20
N LEU A 36 -3.16 -9.50 11.94
CA LEU A 36 -4.01 -8.69 11.08
C LEU A 36 -5.41 -9.32 10.96
N LEU A 37 -5.47 -10.60 10.61
CA LEU A 37 -6.73 -11.32 10.47
C LEU A 37 -7.52 -11.38 11.78
N GLN A 38 -6.84 -11.60 12.90
CA GLN A 38 -7.47 -11.57 14.24
C GLN A 38 -8.07 -10.20 14.55
N GLY A 39 -7.36 -9.11 14.22
CA GLY A 39 -7.84 -7.75 14.41
C GLY A 39 -9.11 -7.46 13.60
N TYR A 40 -9.16 -7.90 12.35
CA TYR A 40 -10.36 -7.76 11.51
C TYR A 40 -11.54 -8.59 12.05
N LYS A 41 -11.28 -9.82 12.51
CA LYS A 41 -12.32 -10.67 13.13
C LYS A 41 -12.87 -10.06 14.41
N ALA A 42 -12.01 -9.51 15.26
CA ALA A 42 -12.43 -8.86 16.51
C ALA A 42 -13.37 -7.67 16.27
N LEU A 43 -13.25 -7.00 15.12
CA LEU A 43 -14.10 -5.90 14.70
C LEU A 43 -15.25 -6.33 13.76
N SER A 44 -15.41 -7.62 13.52
CA SER A 44 -16.39 -8.18 12.57
C SER A 44 -16.23 -7.64 11.14
N LEU A 45 -14.98 -7.39 10.71
CA LEU A 45 -14.62 -6.83 9.40
C LEU A 45 -14.00 -7.85 8.44
N GLU A 46 -13.90 -9.12 8.82
CA GLU A 46 -13.26 -10.17 8.01
C GLU A 46 -13.89 -10.36 6.63
N LYS A 47 -15.15 -10.05 6.46
CA LYS A 47 -15.86 -10.09 5.17
C LYS A 47 -15.44 -8.97 4.22
N ASN A 48 -14.85 -7.91 4.75
CA ASN A 48 -14.37 -6.76 4.01
C ASN A 48 -12.86 -6.83 3.72
N LEU A 49 -12.25 -8.00 3.96
CA LEU A 49 -10.81 -8.24 3.80
C LEU A 49 -10.55 -9.39 2.83
N THR A 50 -9.64 -9.17 1.90
CA THR A 50 -8.90 -10.21 1.18
C THR A 50 -7.43 -10.11 1.61
N LEU A 51 -6.89 -11.16 2.20
CA LEU A 51 -5.50 -11.17 2.70
C LEU A 51 -4.63 -12.09 1.83
N TYR A 52 -3.58 -11.51 1.26
CA TYR A 52 -2.50 -12.24 0.59
C TYR A 52 -1.27 -12.31 1.49
N GLU A 53 -0.96 -13.49 1.98
CA GLU A 53 0.26 -13.76 2.75
C GLU A 53 1.42 -14.02 1.79
N LYS A 54 1.91 -12.95 1.16
CA LYS A 54 2.91 -13.00 0.08
C LYS A 54 3.87 -11.81 0.15
N ASN A 55 5.01 -11.99 -0.49
CA ASN A 55 5.93 -10.87 -0.74
C ASN A 55 5.35 -10.00 -1.88
N VAL A 56 5.25 -8.70 -1.65
CA VAL A 56 4.77 -7.72 -2.65
C VAL A 56 5.53 -7.81 -3.98
N LEU A 57 6.86 -8.04 -3.92
CA LEU A 57 7.70 -8.09 -5.12
C LEU A 57 7.48 -9.34 -5.98
N THR A 58 6.89 -10.39 -5.39
CA THR A 58 6.57 -11.65 -6.07
C THR A 58 5.08 -11.89 -6.20
N LEU A 59 4.27 -10.89 -5.88
CA LEU A 59 2.82 -10.96 -5.99
C LEU A 59 2.42 -11.13 -7.45
N ASP A 60 1.58 -12.12 -7.71
CA ASP A 60 1.05 -12.36 -9.04
C ASP A 60 0.09 -11.23 -9.42
N LYS A 61 0.41 -10.57 -10.53
CA LYS A 61 -0.43 -9.48 -11.05
C LYS A 61 -1.80 -9.97 -11.52
N GLU A 62 -1.90 -11.21 -11.97
CA GLU A 62 -3.18 -11.82 -12.37
C GLU A 62 -4.10 -12.01 -11.17
N GLU A 63 -3.56 -12.34 -10.00
CA GLU A 63 -4.34 -12.41 -8.76
C GLU A 63 -4.95 -11.05 -8.40
N LEU A 64 -4.19 -9.95 -8.56
CA LEU A 64 -4.70 -8.60 -8.34
C LEU A 64 -5.72 -8.17 -9.41
N CYS A 65 -5.58 -8.64 -10.66
CA CYS A 65 -6.55 -8.38 -11.71
C CYS A 65 -7.94 -8.90 -11.34
N ALA A 66 -8.02 -10.04 -10.67
CA ALA A 66 -9.28 -10.63 -10.24
C ALA A 66 -10.03 -9.75 -9.23
N GLU A 67 -9.32 -8.91 -8.49
CA GLU A 67 -9.91 -7.96 -7.53
C GLU A 67 -10.47 -6.69 -8.21
N GLY A 68 -10.16 -6.47 -9.48
CA GLY A 68 -10.49 -5.24 -10.19
C GLY A 68 -9.50 -4.10 -9.92
N GLY A 69 -9.89 -2.87 -10.21
CA GLY A 69 -9.10 -1.69 -9.90
C GLY A 69 -9.30 -1.19 -8.47
N PHE A 70 -8.39 -0.33 -8.01
CA PHE A 70 -8.42 0.23 -6.67
C PHE A 70 -8.56 1.76 -6.71
N ASP A 71 -9.36 2.33 -5.81
CA ASP A 71 -9.47 3.77 -5.65
C ASP A 71 -8.35 4.33 -4.78
N LEU A 72 -7.77 3.49 -3.91
CA LEU A 72 -6.63 3.81 -3.06
C LEU A 72 -5.64 2.66 -3.04
N ILE A 73 -4.38 2.96 -3.33
CA ILE A 73 -3.24 2.06 -3.10
C ILE A 73 -2.34 2.71 -2.05
N TYR A 74 -2.02 1.97 -1.01
CA TYR A 74 -1.14 2.42 0.07
C TYR A 74 0.04 1.48 0.22
N ALA A 75 1.22 2.04 0.50
CA ALA A 75 2.40 1.26 0.81
C ALA A 75 3.28 1.98 1.84
N ASP A 76 3.61 1.27 2.90
CA ASP A 76 4.59 1.68 3.91
C ASP A 76 5.64 0.57 4.07
N PRO A 77 6.58 0.43 3.11
CA PRO A 77 7.61 -0.58 3.17
C PRO A 77 8.59 -0.28 4.31
N PRO A 78 9.19 -1.30 4.94
CA PRO A 78 10.21 -1.10 5.96
C PRO A 78 11.45 -0.43 5.35
N PHE A 79 11.92 0.68 5.96
CA PHE A 79 13.07 1.46 5.45
C PHE A 79 14.43 0.94 5.92
N LYS A 80 14.46 0.02 6.88
CA LYS A 80 15.71 -0.45 7.48
C LYS A 80 16.40 -1.44 6.55
N ASP A 81 17.60 -1.09 6.14
CA ASP A 81 18.59 -1.96 5.47
C ASP A 81 18.21 -2.53 4.11
N MET A 82 17.23 -1.96 3.42
CA MET A 82 16.81 -2.46 2.11
C MET A 82 16.73 -1.34 1.07
N ASP A 83 17.07 -1.69 -0.14
CA ASP A 83 16.72 -0.88 -1.31
C ASP A 83 15.20 -0.71 -1.35
N TYR A 84 14.75 0.52 -1.28
CA TYR A 84 13.32 0.83 -1.35
C TYR A 84 12.79 0.40 -2.73
N PRO A 85 11.78 -0.49 -2.77
CA PRO A 85 11.34 -1.05 -4.03
C PRO A 85 10.71 0.02 -4.93
N ASP A 86 10.85 -0.15 -6.24
CA ASP A 86 10.12 0.65 -7.21
C ASP A 86 8.67 0.15 -7.30
N LEU A 87 7.76 0.93 -6.74
CA LEU A 87 6.34 0.57 -6.65
C LEU A 87 5.49 1.19 -7.77
N ARG A 88 6.11 1.88 -8.74
CA ARG A 88 5.39 2.51 -9.86
C ARG A 88 4.56 1.53 -10.68
N SER A 89 4.98 0.28 -10.74
CA SER A 89 4.23 -0.77 -11.43
C SER A 89 2.83 -1.01 -10.85
N PHE A 90 2.57 -0.62 -9.59
CA PHE A 90 1.25 -0.74 -8.98
C PHE A 90 0.28 0.37 -9.40
N TRP A 91 0.74 1.49 -9.98
CA TRP A 91 -0.13 2.58 -10.42
C TRP A 91 -1.13 2.14 -11.52
N GLN A 92 -0.77 1.14 -12.33
CA GLN A 92 -1.66 0.59 -13.35
C GLN A 92 -2.96 -0.03 -12.79
N TRP A 93 -2.98 -0.34 -11.49
CA TRP A 93 -4.13 -0.92 -10.80
C TRP A 93 -5.09 0.11 -10.21
N LEU A 94 -4.77 1.40 -10.34
CA LEU A 94 -5.66 2.46 -9.92
C LEU A 94 -6.82 2.61 -10.91
N ASN A 95 -8.01 2.76 -10.34
CA ASN A 95 -9.16 3.26 -11.08
C ASN A 95 -8.92 4.70 -11.55
N PRO A 96 -9.57 5.16 -12.63
CA PRO A 96 -9.56 6.57 -12.99
C PRO A 96 -9.99 7.45 -11.81
N GLY A 97 -9.18 8.46 -11.48
CA GLY A 97 -9.38 9.30 -10.30
C GLY A 97 -8.87 8.72 -8.99
N GLY A 98 -8.31 7.52 -9.01
CA GLY A 98 -7.72 6.88 -7.83
C GLY A 98 -6.42 7.52 -7.39
N VAL A 99 -5.96 7.18 -6.20
CA VAL A 99 -4.76 7.73 -5.56
C VAL A 99 -3.86 6.62 -5.05
N ALA A 100 -2.57 6.70 -5.34
CA ALA A 100 -1.55 5.91 -4.66
C ALA A 100 -0.78 6.79 -3.68
N VAL A 101 -0.60 6.30 -2.45
CA VAL A 101 0.16 6.96 -1.40
C VAL A 101 1.22 6.00 -0.90
N PHE A 102 2.48 6.34 -1.11
CA PHE A 102 3.62 5.54 -0.68
C PHE A 102 4.44 6.32 0.35
N GLU A 103 4.78 5.67 1.45
CA GLU A 103 5.73 6.22 2.41
C GLU A 103 7.16 5.97 1.95
N ALA A 104 7.99 7.00 2.04
CA ALA A 104 9.40 6.93 1.67
C ALA A 104 10.24 7.70 2.71
N PRO A 105 11.53 7.37 2.91
CA PRO A 105 12.39 8.13 3.80
C PRO A 105 12.61 9.54 3.26
N SER A 106 12.52 10.55 4.12
CA SER A 106 12.81 11.96 3.74
C SER A 106 14.29 12.19 3.44
N ARG A 107 15.16 11.41 4.09
CA ARG A 107 16.60 11.36 3.80
C ARG A 107 16.87 10.16 2.90
N ASN A 108 17.80 10.29 1.96
CA ASN A 108 18.13 9.25 0.99
C ASN A 108 16.90 8.76 0.20
N MET A 109 16.10 9.71 -0.27
CA MET A 109 14.92 9.46 -1.08
C MET A 109 15.29 8.53 -2.25
N PRO A 110 14.49 7.49 -2.50
CA PRO A 110 14.73 6.57 -3.62
C PRO A 110 14.85 7.31 -4.96
N ALA A 111 15.74 6.84 -5.83
CA ALA A 111 16.00 7.50 -7.12
C ALA A 111 14.73 7.64 -7.96
N TRP A 112 13.89 6.61 -8.03
CA TRP A 112 12.65 6.65 -8.79
C TRP A 112 11.65 7.70 -8.27
N VAL A 113 11.65 7.98 -6.95
CA VAL A 113 10.80 9.02 -6.36
C VAL A 113 11.29 10.40 -6.79
N LYS A 114 12.61 10.61 -6.80
CA LYS A 114 13.21 11.86 -7.30
C LYS A 114 12.87 12.08 -8.77
N GLU A 115 13.07 11.06 -9.60
CA GLU A 115 12.72 11.09 -11.02
C GLU A 115 11.24 11.45 -11.25
N ALA A 116 10.32 10.78 -10.54
CA ALA A 116 8.89 11.01 -10.66
C ALA A 116 8.48 12.41 -10.18
N SER A 117 9.14 12.91 -9.12
CA SER A 117 8.90 14.26 -8.59
C SER A 117 9.40 15.33 -9.56
N ASP A 118 10.61 15.16 -10.12
CA ASP A 118 11.18 16.10 -11.09
C ASP A 118 10.37 16.14 -12.39
N ALA A 119 9.80 15.00 -12.78
CA ALA A 119 8.88 14.91 -13.93
C ALA A 119 7.46 15.45 -13.63
N GLY A 120 7.16 15.84 -12.39
CA GLY A 120 5.83 16.31 -11.99
C GLY A 120 4.78 15.20 -11.93
N THR A 121 5.19 13.93 -11.95
CA THR A 121 4.28 12.77 -11.93
C THR A 121 3.73 12.51 -10.55
N VAL A 122 4.49 12.82 -9.51
CA VAL A 122 4.08 12.66 -8.11
C VAL A 122 4.24 13.95 -7.33
N GLN A 123 3.42 14.08 -6.28
CA GLN A 123 3.59 15.10 -5.25
C GLN A 123 4.30 14.47 -4.05
N VAL A 124 5.36 15.09 -3.55
CA VAL A 124 6.06 14.65 -2.34
C VAL A 124 5.75 15.61 -1.19
N ARG A 125 5.26 15.07 -0.08
CA ARG A 125 5.02 15.82 1.16
C ARG A 125 5.89 15.26 2.28
N ARG A 126 6.71 16.10 2.88
CA ARG A 126 7.64 15.72 3.95
C ARG A 126 7.03 15.91 5.33
N TYR A 127 7.19 14.90 6.18
CA TYR A 127 6.74 14.89 7.58
C TYR A 127 7.87 14.31 8.44
N GLY A 128 8.82 15.17 8.84
CA GLY A 128 9.99 14.72 9.60
C GLY A 128 10.88 13.75 8.80
N GLU A 129 11.07 12.54 9.30
CA GLU A 129 11.90 11.50 8.68
C GLU A 129 11.17 10.71 7.59
N SER A 130 9.85 10.81 7.52
CA SER A 130 9.01 10.18 6.48
C SER A 130 8.46 11.20 5.51
N SER A 131 8.29 10.78 4.28
CA SER A 131 7.62 11.53 3.21
C SER A 131 6.49 10.71 2.62
N LEU A 132 5.42 11.37 2.23
CA LEU A 132 4.36 10.78 1.43
C LEU A 132 4.61 11.09 -0.05
N VAL A 133 4.65 10.06 -0.86
CA VAL A 133 4.73 10.13 -2.33
C VAL A 133 3.34 9.85 -2.86
N ILE A 134 2.73 10.86 -3.47
CA ILE A 134 1.32 10.82 -3.88
C ILE A 134 1.23 10.86 -5.40
N PHE A 135 0.69 9.81 -5.98
CA PHE A 135 0.33 9.72 -7.40
C PHE A 135 -1.19 9.78 -7.53
N ARG A 136 -1.68 10.48 -8.55
CA ARG A 136 -3.11 10.55 -8.90
C ARG A 136 -3.31 10.07 -10.33
N SER A 137 -4.17 9.10 -10.44
CA SER A 137 -4.59 8.59 -11.75
C SER A 137 -5.47 9.59 -12.48
#